data_fc8c99c4c801e7ac49270a10e3b3089b
#
_entry.id   fc8c99c4c801e7ac49270a10e3b3089b
#
_cell.length_a   1.000
_cell.length_b   1.000
_cell.length_c   1.000
_cell.angle_alpha   90.00
_cell.angle_beta   90.00
_cell.angle_gamma   90.00
#
_symmetry.space_group_name_H-M   'P 1'
#
loop_
_entity.id
_entity.type
_entity.pdbx_description
1 polymer ?
#
loop_
_entity_poly.entity_id
_entity_poly.type
_entity_poly.pdbx_seq_one_letter_code
_entity_poly.pdbx_strand_id
1 'polypeptide(L)'
;FKTLHDANNLSLTIDTNGERYLQARLALLKQKLSEVERLAASGELPDADIFGDKGSHTLGNMAKATGGLNLPNMKKIGLGNITPILGVDPVTDSEGAYGKAIEVSHGKDSTTGHWEIAGVPLERPFPSYENGFSDDVIQEFEERTGRKVMWNRPSSGTVILDEFGEEQIATGNWIVYGSADPVFQIAANEEVIPLEELYRACEIALDICNRKSPVARVIARPYIGSKKGEFKRTANRHDYSIDPPKETMLDRLSKAGKDVVGVGKTSDLFNGKGITVNKKANQDNLDGIKKTIEAMKEDTHGLIFTNLVDFDTLYGHRRDSVGYKRALEEFDNWLPEIQKAMRDDEILIITADHGNDPTYKGSDHTREFIPILVCGKSVKPVNIGTRKTFADIAATVEEILLGTENKGSFAKEILS
;
A
#
# COMPACT_ATOMS: atom_id res chain seq x y z
N PHE A 1 -3.62 33.54 -5.38
CA PHE A 1 -3.26 34.56 -6.39
C PHE A 1 -4.37 35.60 -6.57
N LYS A 2 -5.63 35.20 -6.73
CA LYS A 2 -6.76 36.14 -6.86
C LYS A 2 -6.96 37.03 -5.60
N THR A 3 -6.68 36.46 -4.42
CA THR A 3 -6.78 37.18 -3.12
C THR A 3 -5.65 38.19 -2.90
N LEU A 4 -4.48 37.99 -3.50
CA LEU A 4 -3.37 38.94 -3.47
C LEU A 4 -3.60 40.07 -4.49
N HIS A 5 -4.27 39.81 -5.61
CA HIS A 5 -4.60 40.84 -6.60
C HIS A 5 -5.66 41.81 -6.06
N ASP A 6 -6.65 41.30 -5.32
CA ASP A 6 -7.68 42.10 -4.65
C ASP A 6 -7.13 42.97 -3.51
N ALA A 7 -6.04 42.52 -2.87
CA ALA A 7 -5.39 43.31 -1.81
C ALA A 7 -4.60 44.52 -2.35
N ASN A 8 -4.16 44.49 -3.60
CA ASN A 8 -3.45 45.61 -4.22
C ASN A 8 -4.37 46.71 -4.81
N ASN A 9 -5.69 46.45 -4.89
CA ASN A 9 -6.67 47.41 -5.41
C ASN A 9 -7.46 48.15 -4.34
N LEU A 10 -7.09 48.06 -3.06
CA LEU A 10 -7.67 48.86 -1.99
C LEU A 10 -7.00 50.25 -1.93
N SER A 11 -7.63 51.26 -2.52
CA SER A 11 -7.25 52.68 -2.28
C SER A 11 -7.37 53.00 -0.78
N LEU A 12 -6.26 53.34 -0.18
CA LEU A 12 -6.12 53.60 1.25
C LEU A 12 -6.73 54.96 1.64
N THR A 13 -7.89 54.94 2.25
CA THR A 13 -8.25 55.93 3.25
C THR A 13 -8.08 55.26 4.61
N ILE A 14 -6.99 55.59 5.29
CA ILE A 14 -6.64 54.97 6.58
C ILE A 14 -7.38 55.72 7.66
N ASP A 15 -8.45 55.13 8.18
CA ASP A 15 -8.91 55.38 9.53
C ASP A 15 -8.46 54.25 10.47
N THR A 16 -8.53 54.45 11.78
CA THR A 16 -8.10 53.45 12.80
C THR A 16 -8.86 52.10 12.71
N ASN A 17 -10.00 52.05 12.03
CA ASN A 17 -10.80 50.83 11.78
C ASN A 17 -10.29 50.09 10.56
N GLY A 18 -9.81 50.79 9.51
CA GLY A 18 -9.17 50.22 8.35
C GLY A 18 -7.86 49.53 8.69
N GLU A 19 -7.07 50.11 9.58
CA GLU A 19 -5.82 49.52 10.03
C GLU A 19 -6.04 48.21 10.84
N ARG A 20 -7.01 48.19 11.73
CA ARG A 20 -7.42 46.97 12.46
C ARG A 20 -7.95 45.87 11.52
N TYR A 21 -8.72 46.25 10.52
CA TYR A 21 -9.22 45.32 9.52
C TYR A 21 -8.08 44.71 8.68
N LEU A 22 -7.11 45.52 8.26
CA LEU A 22 -5.93 45.08 7.53
C LEU A 22 -5.04 44.16 8.39
N GLN A 23 -4.85 44.50 9.67
CA GLN A 23 -4.10 43.66 10.61
C GLN A 23 -4.78 42.31 10.85
N ALA A 24 -6.11 42.29 11.02
CA ALA A 24 -6.88 41.06 11.18
C ALA A 24 -6.82 40.19 9.90
N ARG A 25 -6.91 40.81 8.72
CA ARG A 25 -6.83 40.11 7.44
C ARG A 25 -5.42 39.60 7.16
N LEU A 26 -4.39 40.35 7.54
CA LEU A 26 -3.00 39.90 7.42
C LEU A 26 -2.72 38.73 8.39
N ALA A 27 -3.25 38.77 9.60
CA ALA A 27 -3.16 37.66 10.55
C ALA A 27 -3.84 36.38 10.00
N LEU A 28 -5.04 36.51 9.42
CA LEU A 28 -5.77 35.42 8.80
C LEU A 28 -5.03 34.85 7.58
N LEU A 29 -4.42 35.72 6.75
CA LEU A 29 -3.61 35.30 5.61
C LEU A 29 -2.33 34.57 6.04
N LYS A 30 -1.66 35.07 7.10
CA LYS A 30 -0.49 34.41 7.69
C LYS A 30 -0.86 33.05 8.28
N GLN A 31 -2.01 32.94 8.96
CA GLN A 31 -2.52 31.68 9.48
C GLN A 31 -2.83 30.69 8.36
N LYS A 32 -3.53 31.14 7.30
CA LYS A 32 -3.81 30.27 6.11
C LYS A 32 -2.53 29.88 5.37
N LEU A 33 -1.56 30.78 5.24
CA LEU A 33 -0.27 30.46 4.63
C LEU A 33 0.49 29.42 5.45
N SER A 34 0.54 29.60 6.79
CA SER A 34 1.13 28.63 7.71
C SER A 34 0.43 27.27 7.66
N GLU A 35 -0.89 27.26 7.51
CA GLU A 35 -1.66 26.02 7.34
C GLU A 35 -1.38 25.32 6.01
N VAL A 36 -1.29 26.09 4.91
CA VAL A 36 -0.88 25.56 3.58
C VAL A 36 0.56 25.07 3.63
N GLU A 37 1.48 25.81 4.27
CA GLU A 37 2.86 25.36 4.46
C GLU A 37 2.94 24.09 5.31
N ARG A 38 2.13 23.98 6.37
CA ARG A 38 2.02 22.77 7.20
C ARG A 38 1.48 21.59 6.41
N LEU A 39 0.42 21.78 5.63
CA LEU A 39 -0.17 20.74 4.78
C LEU A 39 0.78 20.32 3.65
N ALA A 40 1.54 21.26 3.10
CA ALA A 40 2.57 20.94 2.09
C ALA A 40 3.77 20.20 2.69
N ALA A 41 4.08 20.45 3.97
CA ALA A 41 5.20 19.83 4.69
C ALA A 41 4.81 18.51 5.39
N SER A 42 3.51 18.22 5.56
CA SER A 42 3.05 16.97 6.19
C SER A 42 2.96 15.86 5.17
N GLY A 43 3.43 14.66 5.53
CA GLY A 43 3.21 13.45 4.76
C GLY A 43 1.81 12.88 4.95
N GLU A 44 1.13 13.26 6.05
CA GLU A 44 -0.20 12.77 6.43
C GLU A 44 -1.29 13.25 5.46
N LEU A 45 -2.28 12.40 5.21
CA LEU A 45 -3.49 12.79 4.48
C LEU A 45 -4.39 13.71 5.30
N PRO A 46 -5.27 14.50 4.66
CA PRO A 46 -6.20 15.38 5.37
C PRO A 46 -7.12 14.69 6.36
N ASP A 47 -7.40 13.39 6.14
CA ASP A 47 -8.25 12.54 6.98
C ASP A 47 -7.46 11.65 7.96
N ALA A 48 -6.16 11.83 8.07
CA ALA A 48 -5.29 11.02 8.94
C ALA A 48 -5.74 11.02 10.41
N ASP A 49 -6.36 12.11 10.88
CA ASP A 49 -6.94 12.19 12.23
C ASP A 49 -8.01 11.12 12.49
N ILE A 50 -8.81 10.78 11.47
CA ILE A 50 -9.88 9.76 11.56
C ILE A 50 -9.28 8.37 11.76
N PHE A 51 -8.09 8.12 11.20
CA PHE A 51 -7.34 6.88 11.34
C PHE A 51 -6.38 6.87 12.54
N GLY A 52 -6.33 7.97 13.31
CA GLY A 52 -5.43 8.12 14.44
C GLY A 52 -3.97 8.34 14.07
N ASP A 53 -3.70 8.73 12.82
CA ASP A 53 -2.36 8.81 12.20
C ASP A 53 -1.85 10.25 12.04
N LYS A 54 -2.44 11.20 12.76
CA LYS A 54 -2.02 12.60 12.75
C LYS A 54 -0.55 12.76 13.09
N GLY A 55 0.20 13.46 12.23
CA GLY A 55 1.63 13.69 12.39
C GLY A 55 2.50 12.57 11.79
N SER A 56 1.91 11.57 11.13
CA SER A 56 2.68 10.56 10.40
C SER A 56 3.34 11.17 9.16
N HIS A 57 4.54 10.74 8.88
CA HIS A 57 5.29 11.10 7.69
C HIS A 57 6.47 10.14 7.53
N THR A 58 6.25 9.00 6.89
CA THR A 58 7.22 7.91 6.77
C THR A 58 8.62 8.40 6.40
N LEU A 59 8.77 9.10 5.27
CA LEU A 59 10.08 9.58 4.82
C LEU A 59 10.63 10.71 5.70
N GLY A 60 9.80 11.71 6.02
CA GLY A 60 10.25 12.90 6.75
C GLY A 60 10.58 12.62 8.20
N ASN A 61 9.76 11.83 8.91
CA ASN A 61 10.00 11.49 10.30
C ASN A 61 11.18 10.52 10.45
N MET A 62 11.26 9.52 9.56
CA MET A 62 12.41 8.62 9.51
C MET A 62 13.72 9.39 9.22
N ALA A 63 13.72 10.32 8.26
CA ALA A 63 14.88 11.16 7.97
C ALA A 63 15.33 11.96 9.20
N LYS A 64 14.40 12.57 9.93
CA LYS A 64 14.70 13.29 11.18
C LYS A 64 15.25 12.36 12.25
N ALA A 65 14.65 11.19 12.46
CA ALA A 65 15.05 10.23 13.47
C ALA A 65 16.42 9.62 13.22
N THR A 66 16.86 9.54 11.95
CA THR A 66 18.13 8.88 11.56
C THR A 66 19.21 9.86 11.12
N GLY A 67 19.00 11.18 11.30
CA GLY A 67 19.99 12.20 10.93
C GLY A 67 20.08 12.51 9.44
N GLY A 68 19.06 12.19 8.67
CA GLY A 68 18.94 12.44 7.24
C GLY A 68 18.99 11.18 6.37
N LEU A 69 18.48 11.27 5.14
CA LEU A 69 18.54 10.21 4.14
C LEU A 69 19.52 10.59 3.02
N ASN A 70 20.23 9.61 2.49
CA ASN A 70 21.13 9.77 1.34
C ASN A 70 20.53 9.04 0.13
N LEU A 71 19.71 9.74 -0.66
CA LEU A 71 18.97 9.22 -1.82
C LEU A 71 19.29 10.03 -3.07
N PRO A 72 20.56 10.04 -3.55
CA PRO A 72 20.99 10.92 -4.62
C PRO A 72 20.29 10.66 -5.96
N ASN A 73 19.86 9.44 -6.25
CA ASN A 73 19.20 9.10 -7.50
C ASN A 73 17.72 9.45 -7.50
N MET A 74 16.97 9.14 -6.46
CA MET A 74 15.58 9.60 -6.29
C MET A 74 15.51 11.14 -6.14
N LYS A 75 16.53 11.78 -5.52
CA LYS A 75 16.66 13.24 -5.46
C LYS A 75 16.70 13.85 -6.85
N LYS A 76 17.48 13.29 -7.78
CA LYS A 76 17.57 13.77 -9.18
C LYS A 76 16.23 13.69 -9.90
N ILE A 77 15.42 12.66 -9.64
CA ILE A 77 14.08 12.56 -10.24
C ILE A 77 13.10 13.58 -9.64
N GLY A 78 13.38 14.12 -8.44
CA GLY A 78 12.60 15.17 -7.80
C GLY A 78 11.94 14.78 -6.47
N LEU A 79 12.40 13.75 -5.77
CA LEU A 79 11.80 13.33 -4.50
C LEU A 79 11.76 14.46 -3.47
N GLY A 80 12.85 15.25 -3.33
CA GLY A 80 12.90 16.39 -2.43
C GLY A 80 11.98 17.55 -2.81
N ASN A 81 11.45 17.58 -4.04
CA ASN A 81 10.51 18.60 -4.49
C ASN A 81 9.06 18.29 -4.07
N ILE A 82 8.77 17.05 -3.65
CA ILE A 82 7.43 16.61 -3.24
C ILE A 82 7.12 17.09 -1.81
N THR A 83 8.07 16.90 -0.90
CA THR A 83 7.95 17.23 0.53
C THR A 83 9.35 17.40 1.14
N PRO A 84 9.52 18.21 2.19
CA PRO A 84 10.80 18.34 2.87
C PRO A 84 11.26 17.03 3.51
N ILE A 85 12.44 16.55 3.10
CA ILE A 85 13.08 15.34 3.65
C ILE A 85 14.53 15.70 3.99
N LEU A 86 14.91 15.55 5.25
CA LEU A 86 16.28 15.84 5.68
C LEU A 86 17.30 14.98 4.91
N GLY A 87 18.25 15.62 4.25
CA GLY A 87 19.27 14.97 3.39
C GLY A 87 18.85 14.81 1.92
N VAL A 88 17.59 15.12 1.56
CA VAL A 88 17.09 15.06 0.18
C VAL A 88 16.54 16.43 -0.21
N ASP A 89 17.44 17.39 -0.49
CA ASP A 89 17.05 18.74 -0.85
C ASP A 89 16.32 18.79 -2.20
N PRO A 90 15.41 19.75 -2.41
CA PRO A 90 14.81 20.02 -3.71
C PRO A 90 15.87 20.27 -4.79
N VAL A 91 15.55 19.92 -6.03
CA VAL A 91 16.37 20.22 -7.21
C VAL A 91 15.60 21.14 -8.16
N THR A 92 16.31 22.04 -8.84
CA THR A 92 15.73 22.93 -9.87
C THR A 92 15.55 22.21 -11.20
N ASP A 93 16.49 21.33 -11.53
CA ASP A 93 16.56 20.59 -12.78
C ASP A 93 16.35 19.11 -12.50
N SER A 94 15.09 18.69 -12.31
CA SER A 94 14.77 17.29 -12.13
C SER A 94 14.99 16.49 -13.41
N GLU A 95 15.42 15.24 -13.27
CA GLU A 95 15.63 14.33 -14.41
C GLU A 95 14.35 13.52 -14.75
N GLY A 96 13.23 13.78 -14.07
CA GLY A 96 11.97 13.09 -14.28
C GLY A 96 10.77 13.88 -13.78
N ALA A 97 9.58 13.28 -13.92
CA ALA A 97 8.36 13.85 -13.36
C ALA A 97 8.17 13.42 -11.91
N TYR A 98 7.58 14.29 -11.10
CA TYR A 98 7.37 14.04 -9.67
C TYR A 98 6.08 14.66 -9.17
N GLY A 99 5.49 14.03 -8.18
CA GLY A 99 4.29 14.51 -7.49
C GLY A 99 3.88 13.55 -6.39
N LYS A 100 2.66 13.68 -5.90
CA LYS A 100 2.09 12.81 -4.86
C LYS A 100 0.62 12.51 -5.14
N ALA A 101 0.09 11.46 -4.53
CA ALA A 101 -1.32 11.10 -4.65
C ALA A 101 -2.00 10.96 -3.29
N ILE A 102 -3.32 11.22 -3.28
CA ILE A 102 -4.22 11.01 -2.15
C ILE A 102 -4.81 9.62 -2.27
N GLU A 103 -4.88 8.87 -1.18
CA GLU A 103 -5.69 7.66 -1.10
C GLU A 103 -7.16 8.05 -0.84
N VAL A 104 -8.07 7.63 -1.72
CA VAL A 104 -9.51 7.86 -1.55
C VAL A 104 -10.22 6.65 -0.98
N SER A 105 -9.60 5.48 -1.04
CA SER A 105 -10.10 4.29 -0.36
C SER A 105 -10.12 4.50 1.15
N HIS A 106 -11.11 3.91 1.82
CA HIS A 106 -11.26 3.99 3.27
C HIS A 106 -10.42 2.93 4.00
N GLY A 107 -9.18 2.72 3.58
CA GLY A 107 -8.23 1.79 4.17
C GLY A 107 -6.84 2.40 4.20
N LYS A 108 -5.86 1.65 4.68
CA LYS A 108 -4.44 2.01 4.67
C LYS A 108 -3.56 0.75 4.63
N ASP A 109 -4.14 -0.38 4.17
CA ASP A 109 -3.47 -1.66 4.06
C ASP A 109 -3.00 -1.93 2.62
N SER A 110 -2.07 -2.88 2.47
CA SER A 110 -1.46 -3.18 1.17
C SER A 110 -2.48 -3.60 0.10
N THR A 111 -3.54 -4.33 0.46
CA THR A 111 -4.57 -4.75 -0.50
C THR A 111 -5.31 -3.53 -1.03
N THR A 112 -5.76 -2.66 -0.11
CA THR A 112 -6.48 -1.43 -0.44
C THR A 112 -5.64 -0.51 -1.34
N GLY A 113 -4.39 -0.25 -0.95
CA GLY A 113 -3.49 0.62 -1.72
C GLY A 113 -3.18 0.07 -3.12
N HIS A 114 -2.86 -1.23 -3.23
CA HIS A 114 -2.60 -1.86 -4.54
C HIS A 114 -3.82 -1.86 -5.44
N TRP A 115 -5.01 -2.13 -4.91
CA TRP A 115 -6.23 -2.11 -5.71
C TRP A 115 -6.55 -0.69 -6.19
N GLU A 116 -6.33 0.32 -5.35
CA GLU A 116 -6.52 1.70 -5.79
C GLU A 116 -5.49 2.11 -6.85
N ILE A 117 -4.20 1.75 -6.68
CA ILE A 117 -3.16 1.93 -7.71
C ILE A 117 -3.59 1.27 -9.03
N ALA A 118 -4.25 0.11 -8.96
CA ALA A 118 -4.75 -0.62 -10.14
C ALA A 118 -6.13 -0.15 -10.64
N GLY A 119 -6.62 1.01 -10.15
CA GLY A 119 -7.83 1.65 -10.66
C GLY A 119 -9.13 1.22 -9.97
N VAL A 120 -9.06 0.58 -8.80
CA VAL A 120 -10.23 0.09 -8.04
C VAL A 120 -10.20 0.67 -6.62
N PRO A 121 -10.54 1.94 -6.42
CA PRO A 121 -10.70 2.50 -5.09
C PRO A 121 -11.86 1.84 -4.34
N LEU A 122 -11.67 1.57 -3.06
CA LEU A 122 -12.68 0.98 -2.20
C LEU A 122 -13.55 2.07 -1.56
N GLU A 123 -14.83 2.04 -1.87
CA GLU A 123 -15.83 2.99 -1.31
C GLU A 123 -16.11 2.74 0.18
N ARG A 124 -15.82 1.54 0.67
CA ARG A 124 -16.01 1.13 2.06
C ARG A 124 -14.79 0.37 2.54
N PRO A 125 -14.33 0.61 3.79
CA PRO A 125 -13.26 -0.17 4.37
C PRO A 125 -13.69 -1.63 4.55
N PHE A 126 -12.72 -2.53 4.64
CA PHE A 126 -13.03 -3.85 5.16
C PHE A 126 -13.57 -3.72 6.59
N PRO A 127 -14.62 -4.47 6.94
CA PRO A 127 -15.16 -4.45 8.30
C PRO A 127 -14.11 -4.90 9.34
N SER A 128 -14.16 -4.32 10.53
CA SER A 128 -13.46 -4.86 11.69
C SER A 128 -14.29 -5.99 12.32
N TYR A 129 -13.63 -7.07 12.66
CA TYR A 129 -14.27 -8.25 13.27
C TYR A 129 -13.89 -8.40 14.75
N GLU A 130 -13.92 -7.32 15.50
CA GLU A 130 -13.55 -7.29 16.93
C GLU A 130 -14.38 -8.26 17.79
N ASN A 131 -15.62 -8.50 17.40
CA ASN A 131 -16.52 -9.45 18.08
C ASN A 131 -16.59 -10.82 17.38
N GLY A 132 -15.72 -11.06 16.39
CA GLY A 132 -15.76 -12.24 15.53
C GLY A 132 -16.71 -12.09 14.35
N PHE A 133 -16.79 -13.13 13.54
CA PHE A 133 -17.69 -13.21 12.38
C PHE A 133 -19.13 -13.48 12.84
N SER A 134 -20.12 -13.06 12.06
CA SER A 134 -21.53 -13.26 12.40
C SER A 134 -21.91 -14.74 12.44
N ASP A 135 -22.93 -15.05 13.23
CA ASP A 135 -23.39 -16.43 13.44
C ASP A 135 -23.78 -17.12 12.14
N ASP A 136 -24.37 -16.39 11.18
CA ASP A 136 -24.76 -16.93 9.88
C ASP A 136 -23.56 -17.30 8.99
N VAL A 137 -22.42 -16.62 9.16
CA VAL A 137 -21.15 -16.96 8.50
C VAL A 137 -20.57 -18.23 9.11
N ILE A 138 -20.51 -18.29 10.41
CA ILE A 138 -19.96 -19.45 11.16
C ILE A 138 -20.85 -20.69 10.92
N GLN A 139 -22.17 -20.54 10.98
CA GLN A 139 -23.09 -21.66 10.76
C GLN A 139 -22.94 -22.24 9.35
N GLU A 140 -22.91 -21.38 8.31
CA GLU A 140 -22.71 -21.86 6.93
C GLU A 140 -21.32 -22.53 6.76
N PHE A 141 -20.29 -21.99 7.42
CA PHE A 141 -18.96 -22.57 7.39
C PHE A 141 -18.93 -23.96 8.04
N GLU A 142 -19.55 -24.13 9.21
CA GLU A 142 -19.69 -25.42 9.87
C GLU A 142 -20.46 -26.45 9.04
N GLU A 143 -21.61 -26.04 8.46
CA GLU A 143 -22.45 -26.91 7.61
C GLU A 143 -21.68 -27.40 6.37
N ARG A 144 -20.93 -26.52 5.72
CA ARG A 144 -20.21 -26.83 4.48
C ARG A 144 -18.91 -27.60 4.72
N THR A 145 -18.25 -27.40 5.87
CA THR A 145 -17.02 -28.11 6.22
C THR A 145 -17.28 -29.38 7.02
N GLY A 146 -18.46 -29.55 7.60
CA GLY A 146 -18.83 -30.71 8.43
C GLY A 146 -18.17 -30.75 9.81
N ARG A 147 -17.51 -29.66 10.25
CA ARG A 147 -16.84 -29.54 11.55
C ARG A 147 -17.28 -28.30 12.28
N LYS A 148 -17.28 -28.32 13.61
CA LYS A 148 -17.64 -27.19 14.44
C LYS A 148 -16.50 -26.19 14.58
N VAL A 149 -16.85 -24.93 14.87
CA VAL A 149 -15.93 -23.86 15.22
C VAL A 149 -15.79 -23.73 16.72
N MET A 150 -14.58 -23.81 17.24
CA MET A 150 -14.29 -23.75 18.68
C MET A 150 -14.10 -22.32 19.18
N TRP A 151 -13.66 -21.44 18.30
CA TRP A 151 -13.40 -20.04 18.63
C TRP A 151 -13.80 -19.15 17.44
N ASN A 152 -14.21 -17.93 17.72
CA ASN A 152 -14.60 -16.95 16.69
C ASN A 152 -14.39 -15.52 17.22
N ARG A 153 -13.16 -15.16 17.58
CA ARG A 153 -12.78 -13.81 18.03
C ARG A 153 -11.35 -13.49 17.64
N PRO A 154 -10.92 -12.21 17.67
CA PRO A 154 -9.52 -11.86 17.49
C PRO A 154 -8.62 -12.53 18.52
N SER A 155 -7.48 -13.04 18.05
CA SER A 155 -6.44 -13.60 18.92
C SER A 155 -5.07 -13.55 18.22
N SER A 156 -3.99 -13.59 19.01
CA SER A 156 -2.69 -13.93 18.47
C SER A 156 -2.61 -15.43 18.23
N GLY A 157 -1.95 -15.81 17.14
CA GLY A 157 -1.95 -17.21 16.77
C GLY A 157 -1.09 -18.13 17.63
N THR A 158 -0.23 -17.60 18.51
CA THR A 158 0.47 -18.41 19.53
C THR A 158 -0.42 -18.62 20.73
N VAL A 159 -1.07 -17.57 21.20
CA VAL A 159 -2.00 -17.64 22.32
C VAL A 159 -3.16 -18.60 22.03
N ILE A 160 -3.77 -18.49 20.84
CA ILE A 160 -4.94 -19.32 20.51
C ILE A 160 -4.60 -20.81 20.42
N LEU A 161 -3.39 -21.17 19.98
CA LEU A 161 -2.94 -22.54 19.96
C LEU A 161 -2.71 -23.09 21.38
N ASP A 162 -2.11 -22.28 22.26
CA ASP A 162 -1.91 -22.68 23.66
C ASP A 162 -3.22 -22.84 24.44
N GLU A 163 -4.29 -22.14 24.04
CA GLU A 163 -5.62 -22.24 24.67
C GLU A 163 -6.45 -23.40 24.12
N PHE A 164 -6.46 -23.62 22.82
CA PHE A 164 -7.39 -24.53 22.14
C PHE A 164 -6.72 -25.67 21.39
N GLY A 165 -5.39 -25.73 21.32
CA GLY A 165 -4.69 -26.73 20.52
C GLY A 165 -4.95 -28.17 20.95
N GLU A 166 -4.95 -28.46 22.26
CA GLU A 166 -5.26 -29.80 22.79
C GLU A 166 -6.72 -30.22 22.52
N GLU A 167 -7.67 -29.30 22.70
CA GLU A 167 -9.07 -29.55 22.39
C GLU A 167 -9.30 -29.74 20.90
N GLN A 168 -8.59 -28.97 20.06
CA GLN A 168 -8.63 -29.12 18.60
C GLN A 168 -8.16 -30.52 18.17
N ILE A 169 -7.09 -31.04 18.75
CA ILE A 169 -6.59 -32.39 18.49
C ILE A 169 -7.61 -33.44 18.90
N ALA A 170 -8.24 -33.26 20.06
CA ALA A 170 -9.20 -34.21 20.59
C ALA A 170 -10.54 -34.26 19.81
N THR A 171 -10.99 -33.11 19.30
CA THR A 171 -12.30 -32.96 18.64
C THR A 171 -12.24 -32.95 17.12
N GLY A 172 -11.12 -32.52 16.56
CA GLY A 172 -10.98 -32.26 15.12
C GLY A 172 -11.77 -31.03 14.65
N ASN A 173 -12.19 -30.14 15.54
CA ASN A 173 -12.92 -28.93 15.21
C ASN A 173 -11.99 -27.80 14.69
N TRP A 174 -12.57 -26.76 14.08
CA TRP A 174 -11.80 -25.64 13.55
C TRP A 174 -11.51 -24.60 14.63
N ILE A 175 -10.28 -24.10 14.73
CA ILE A 175 -9.98 -22.86 15.45
C ILE A 175 -10.07 -21.72 14.45
N VAL A 176 -11.14 -20.92 14.49
CA VAL A 176 -11.33 -19.73 13.67
C VAL A 176 -11.00 -18.49 14.48
N TYR A 177 -10.19 -17.56 13.93
CA TYR A 177 -9.86 -16.33 14.62
C TYR A 177 -9.54 -15.20 13.65
N GLY A 178 -9.84 -13.97 14.07
CA GLY A 178 -9.44 -12.74 13.39
C GLY A 178 -8.13 -12.18 13.93
N SER A 179 -7.76 -11.01 13.44
CA SER A 179 -6.71 -10.15 13.96
C SER A 179 -7.13 -8.68 13.82
N ALA A 180 -6.20 -7.74 14.02
CA ALA A 180 -6.45 -6.34 13.72
C ALA A 180 -6.73 -6.13 12.22
N ASP A 181 -6.07 -6.93 11.38
CA ASP A 181 -6.38 -6.98 9.95
C ASP A 181 -7.71 -7.71 9.70
N PRO A 182 -8.47 -7.35 8.67
CA PRO A 182 -9.71 -8.01 8.28
C PRO A 182 -9.42 -9.37 7.62
N VAL A 183 -9.06 -10.36 8.42
CA VAL A 183 -8.69 -11.71 7.95
C VAL A 183 -9.48 -12.80 8.67
N PHE A 184 -9.86 -13.85 7.93
CA PHE A 184 -10.45 -15.07 8.45
C PHE A 184 -9.35 -16.15 8.54
N GLN A 185 -8.90 -16.50 9.73
CA GLN A 185 -7.83 -17.45 9.91
C GLN A 185 -8.37 -18.77 10.46
N ILE A 186 -7.91 -19.88 9.89
CA ILE A 186 -8.28 -21.23 10.30
C ILE A 186 -7.02 -21.96 10.74
N ALA A 187 -6.93 -22.28 12.06
CA ALA A 187 -5.85 -23.13 12.56
C ALA A 187 -6.32 -24.56 12.77
N ALA A 188 -5.49 -25.51 12.36
CA ALA A 188 -5.70 -26.93 12.55
C ALA A 188 -4.36 -27.66 12.67
N ASN A 189 -4.31 -28.69 13.52
CA ASN A 189 -3.17 -29.59 13.62
C ASN A 189 -3.09 -30.48 12.36
N GLU A 190 -2.00 -30.40 11.60
CA GLU A 190 -1.86 -31.12 10.34
C GLU A 190 -1.68 -32.64 10.49
N GLU A 191 -1.41 -33.11 11.72
CA GLU A 191 -1.38 -34.56 12.05
C GLU A 191 -2.78 -35.10 12.32
N VAL A 192 -3.79 -34.22 12.57
CA VAL A 192 -5.19 -34.56 12.85
C VAL A 192 -6.11 -34.25 11.68
N ILE A 193 -5.92 -33.09 11.06
CA ILE A 193 -6.66 -32.65 9.88
C ILE A 193 -5.70 -32.55 8.70
N PRO A 194 -5.88 -33.34 7.64
CA PRO A 194 -5.02 -33.25 6.44
C PRO A 194 -4.99 -31.84 5.86
N LEU A 195 -3.84 -31.42 5.34
CA LEU A 195 -3.68 -30.09 4.73
C LEU A 195 -4.69 -29.81 3.62
N GLU A 196 -5.02 -30.81 2.81
CA GLU A 196 -6.02 -30.69 1.73
C GLU A 196 -7.40 -30.33 2.29
N GLU A 197 -7.78 -30.89 3.44
CA GLU A 197 -9.05 -30.57 4.09
C GLU A 197 -9.03 -29.14 4.66
N LEU A 198 -7.92 -28.73 5.30
CA LEU A 198 -7.75 -27.35 5.79
C LEU A 198 -7.80 -26.35 4.61
N TYR A 199 -7.14 -26.63 3.51
CA TYR A 199 -7.14 -25.76 2.33
C TYR A 199 -8.54 -25.66 1.72
N ARG A 200 -9.26 -26.78 1.60
CA ARG A 200 -10.65 -26.76 1.15
C ARG A 200 -11.56 -25.96 2.10
N ALA A 201 -11.34 -26.05 3.40
CA ALA A 201 -12.08 -25.23 4.37
C ALA A 201 -11.80 -23.73 4.17
N CYS A 202 -10.57 -23.34 3.84
CA CYS A 202 -10.23 -21.97 3.49
C CYS A 202 -10.93 -21.49 2.21
N GLU A 203 -11.03 -22.33 1.18
CA GLU A 203 -11.78 -21.99 -0.05
C GLU A 203 -13.27 -21.80 0.22
N ILE A 204 -13.85 -22.65 1.07
CA ILE A 204 -15.23 -22.51 1.52
C ILE A 204 -15.43 -21.20 2.30
N ALA A 205 -14.52 -20.90 3.23
CA ALA A 205 -14.56 -19.65 4.00
C ALA A 205 -14.44 -18.42 3.08
N LEU A 206 -13.57 -18.48 2.07
CA LEU A 206 -13.39 -17.40 1.10
C LEU A 206 -14.69 -17.13 0.33
N ASP A 207 -15.36 -18.18 -0.17
CA ASP A 207 -16.66 -18.05 -0.86
C ASP A 207 -17.73 -17.44 0.05
N ILE A 208 -17.81 -17.88 1.32
CA ILE A 208 -18.77 -17.32 2.29
C ILE A 208 -18.44 -15.85 2.58
N CYS A 209 -17.17 -15.55 2.83
CA CYS A 209 -16.72 -14.19 3.14
C CYS A 209 -16.98 -13.22 1.98
N ASN A 210 -16.72 -13.63 0.75
CA ASN A 210 -17.00 -12.82 -0.44
C ASN A 210 -18.49 -12.42 -0.56
N ARG A 211 -19.39 -13.24 -0.04
CA ARG A 211 -20.83 -12.97 -0.12
C ARG A 211 -21.40 -12.26 1.10
N LYS A 212 -20.90 -12.53 2.29
CA LYS A 212 -21.53 -12.12 3.55
C LYS A 212 -20.68 -11.19 4.42
N SER A 213 -19.38 -11.40 4.47
CA SER A 213 -18.47 -10.74 5.40
C SER A 213 -17.11 -10.52 4.76
N PRO A 214 -16.98 -9.48 3.91
CA PRO A 214 -15.76 -9.28 3.12
C PRO A 214 -14.52 -9.17 4.01
N VAL A 215 -13.52 -10.00 3.73
CA VAL A 215 -12.21 -10.01 4.38
C VAL A 215 -11.12 -9.73 3.34
N ALA A 216 -9.98 -9.24 3.75
CA ALA A 216 -8.86 -9.08 2.83
C ALA A 216 -8.29 -10.45 2.42
N ARG A 217 -8.26 -11.40 3.35
CA ARG A 217 -7.72 -12.75 3.12
C ARG A 217 -8.36 -13.78 4.04
N VAL A 218 -8.41 -15.02 3.53
CA VAL A 218 -8.57 -16.22 4.37
C VAL A 218 -7.22 -16.90 4.49
N ILE A 219 -6.83 -17.35 5.68
CA ILE A 219 -5.49 -17.87 5.93
C ILE A 219 -5.56 -19.26 6.57
N ALA A 220 -4.98 -20.24 5.90
CA ALA A 220 -4.68 -21.53 6.50
C ALA A 220 -3.49 -21.41 7.45
N ARG A 221 -3.67 -21.85 8.69
CA ARG A 221 -2.67 -21.82 9.77
C ARG A 221 -2.41 -23.22 10.33
N PRO A 222 -1.81 -24.12 9.55
CA PRO A 222 -1.47 -25.44 10.05
C PRO A 222 -0.40 -25.37 11.15
N TYR A 223 -0.50 -26.28 12.11
CA TYR A 223 0.45 -26.42 13.19
C TYR A 223 0.68 -27.90 13.56
N ILE A 224 1.74 -28.15 14.29
CA ILE A 224 2.12 -29.44 14.86
C ILE A 224 2.33 -29.32 16.36
N GLY A 225 2.44 -30.46 17.06
CA GLY A 225 2.65 -30.55 18.51
C GLY A 225 1.46 -31.21 19.16
N SER A 226 1.62 -31.70 20.40
CA SER A 226 0.64 -32.52 21.09
C SER A 226 0.07 -31.89 22.34
N LYS A 227 0.73 -30.88 22.92
CA LYS A 227 0.30 -30.22 24.15
C LYS A 227 0.73 -28.75 24.21
N LYS A 228 0.16 -28.03 25.13
CA LYS A 228 0.45 -26.62 25.42
C LYS A 228 1.96 -26.40 25.59
N GLY A 229 2.47 -25.35 24.95
CA GLY A 229 3.88 -24.97 24.94
C GLY A 229 4.72 -25.72 23.89
N GLU A 230 4.19 -26.75 23.24
CA GLU A 230 4.87 -27.49 22.15
C GLU A 230 4.34 -27.13 20.76
N PHE A 231 3.20 -26.41 20.68
CA PHE A 231 2.59 -26.08 19.41
C PHE A 231 3.49 -25.16 18.57
N LYS A 232 3.70 -25.56 17.29
CA LYS A 232 4.50 -24.81 16.33
C LYS A 232 3.76 -24.71 15.02
N ARG A 233 3.63 -23.50 14.48
CA ARG A 233 3.13 -23.30 13.13
C ARG A 233 4.11 -23.88 12.12
N THR A 234 3.56 -24.51 11.08
CA THR A 234 4.36 -25.09 10.00
C THR A 234 4.53 -24.11 8.84
N ALA A 235 5.42 -24.46 7.93
CA ALA A 235 5.62 -23.70 6.68
C ALA A 235 4.48 -23.90 5.67
N ASN A 236 3.54 -24.80 5.95
CA ASN A 236 2.37 -25.11 5.09
C ASN A 236 1.24 -24.07 5.23
N ARG A 237 1.57 -22.86 5.72
CA ARG A 237 0.66 -21.71 5.66
C ARG A 237 0.28 -21.42 4.21
N HIS A 238 -1.01 -21.15 3.98
CA HIS A 238 -1.48 -20.69 2.68
C HIS A 238 -2.48 -19.53 2.86
N ASP A 239 -2.29 -18.46 2.10
CA ASP A 239 -3.14 -17.28 2.12
C ASP A 239 -4.02 -17.28 0.86
N TYR A 240 -5.32 -17.12 1.06
CA TYR A 240 -6.32 -17.00 0.00
C TYR A 240 -6.81 -15.56 -0.03
N SER A 241 -6.37 -14.80 -1.01
CA SER A 241 -6.82 -13.41 -1.21
C SER A 241 -8.20 -13.39 -1.86
N ILE A 242 -8.98 -12.37 -1.55
CA ILE A 242 -10.22 -12.13 -2.30
C ILE A 242 -9.90 -11.48 -3.66
N ASP A 243 -10.81 -11.65 -4.58
CA ASP A 243 -10.74 -10.95 -5.86
C ASP A 243 -11.01 -9.45 -5.67
N PRO A 244 -10.36 -8.57 -6.43
CA PRO A 244 -10.78 -7.18 -6.51
C PRO A 244 -12.28 -7.08 -6.85
N PRO A 245 -13.04 -6.15 -6.24
CA PRO A 245 -14.49 -6.09 -6.42
C PRO A 245 -14.93 -5.61 -7.81
N LYS A 246 -14.00 -5.11 -8.59
CA LYS A 246 -14.21 -4.64 -9.98
C LYS A 246 -12.99 -5.02 -10.81
N GLU A 247 -13.16 -4.97 -12.12
CA GLU A 247 -12.08 -5.14 -13.08
C GLU A 247 -10.97 -4.12 -12.86
N THR A 248 -9.74 -4.60 -12.69
CA THR A 248 -8.55 -3.78 -12.47
C THR A 248 -7.87 -3.36 -13.77
N MET A 249 -6.93 -2.44 -13.70
CA MET A 249 -6.00 -2.15 -14.80
C MET A 249 -5.31 -3.44 -15.31
N LEU A 250 -4.92 -4.34 -14.40
CA LEU A 250 -4.24 -5.59 -14.76
C LEU A 250 -5.09 -6.47 -15.65
N ASP A 251 -6.40 -6.58 -15.32
CA ASP A 251 -7.36 -7.33 -16.14
C ASP A 251 -7.54 -6.69 -17.52
N ARG A 252 -7.66 -5.37 -17.59
CA ARG A 252 -7.84 -4.66 -18.86
C ARG A 252 -6.61 -4.77 -19.76
N LEU A 253 -5.42 -4.67 -19.20
CA LEU A 253 -4.16 -4.86 -19.92
C LEU A 253 -4.05 -6.30 -20.47
N SER A 254 -4.27 -7.31 -19.64
CA SER A 254 -4.18 -8.71 -20.06
C SER A 254 -5.23 -9.08 -21.10
N LYS A 255 -6.47 -8.57 -20.98
CA LYS A 255 -7.51 -8.73 -22.01
C LYS A 255 -7.17 -8.08 -23.33
N ALA A 256 -6.42 -6.99 -23.30
CA ALA A 256 -5.91 -6.34 -24.50
C ALA A 256 -4.67 -7.02 -25.10
N GLY A 257 -4.27 -8.17 -24.56
CA GLY A 257 -3.10 -8.93 -25.03
C GLY A 257 -1.77 -8.33 -24.61
N LYS A 258 -1.74 -7.47 -23.58
CA LYS A 258 -0.50 -6.97 -22.99
C LYS A 258 0.00 -7.93 -21.92
N ASP A 259 1.32 -8.01 -21.78
CA ASP A 259 1.92 -8.72 -20.66
C ASP A 259 1.70 -7.97 -19.36
N VAL A 260 1.39 -8.71 -18.30
CA VAL A 260 1.31 -8.21 -16.93
C VAL A 260 2.16 -9.11 -16.05
N VAL A 261 3.38 -8.66 -15.78
CA VAL A 261 4.36 -9.41 -14.99
C VAL A 261 4.27 -8.97 -13.53
N GLY A 262 3.83 -9.86 -12.66
CA GLY A 262 3.81 -9.64 -11.21
C GLY A 262 5.11 -10.11 -10.56
N VAL A 263 5.76 -9.23 -9.79
CA VAL A 263 6.97 -9.53 -9.00
C VAL A 263 6.68 -9.29 -7.52
N GLY A 264 7.10 -10.21 -6.66
CA GLY A 264 6.85 -10.15 -5.22
C GLY A 264 5.44 -10.60 -4.85
N LYS A 265 4.79 -9.88 -3.94
CA LYS A 265 3.42 -10.17 -3.50
C LYS A 265 2.33 -9.74 -4.49
N THR A 266 2.69 -9.14 -5.62
CA THR A 266 1.71 -8.56 -6.55
C THR A 266 0.65 -9.58 -6.96
N SER A 267 1.06 -10.80 -7.34
CA SER A 267 0.10 -11.84 -7.72
C SER A 267 -0.86 -12.22 -6.58
N ASP A 268 -0.36 -12.29 -5.34
CA ASP A 268 -1.17 -12.65 -4.17
C ASP A 268 -2.18 -11.55 -3.82
N LEU A 269 -1.80 -10.26 -3.96
CA LEU A 269 -2.65 -9.12 -3.68
C LEU A 269 -3.85 -9.01 -4.65
N PHE A 270 -3.71 -9.53 -5.85
CA PHE A 270 -4.77 -9.57 -6.87
C PHE A 270 -5.37 -10.96 -7.07
N ASN A 271 -5.05 -11.93 -6.21
CA ASN A 271 -5.47 -13.34 -6.37
C ASN A 271 -5.18 -13.90 -7.77
N GLY A 272 -4.05 -13.49 -8.37
CA GLY A 272 -3.64 -13.84 -9.72
C GLY A 272 -4.43 -13.19 -10.85
N LYS A 273 -5.45 -12.37 -10.56
CA LYS A 273 -6.29 -11.73 -11.58
C LYS A 273 -5.49 -10.74 -12.42
N GLY A 274 -5.64 -10.84 -13.72
CA GLY A 274 -4.95 -9.98 -14.68
C GLY A 274 -3.44 -10.20 -14.79
N ILE A 275 -2.82 -11.07 -13.98
CA ILE A 275 -1.40 -11.41 -14.06
C ILE A 275 -1.17 -12.46 -15.14
N THR A 276 -0.36 -12.15 -16.16
CA THR A 276 0.00 -13.08 -17.23
C THR A 276 1.27 -13.88 -16.92
N VAL A 277 2.21 -13.26 -16.16
CA VAL A 277 3.46 -13.88 -15.72
C VAL A 277 3.69 -13.61 -14.24
N ASN A 278 3.84 -14.65 -13.42
CA ASN A 278 4.12 -14.52 -11.99
C ASN A 278 5.56 -14.91 -11.67
N LYS A 279 6.40 -13.92 -11.30
CA LYS A 279 7.80 -14.13 -10.86
C LYS A 279 7.91 -14.59 -9.41
N LYS A 280 6.78 -14.85 -8.76
CA LYS A 280 6.63 -15.33 -7.38
C LYS A 280 7.12 -14.34 -6.31
N ALA A 281 6.93 -14.71 -5.05
CA ALA A 281 7.35 -13.92 -3.90
C ALA A 281 8.86 -13.68 -3.89
N ASN A 282 9.27 -12.51 -3.39
CA ASN A 282 10.66 -12.14 -3.20
C ASN A 282 11.17 -12.69 -1.86
N GLN A 283 12.45 -13.04 -1.80
CA GLN A 283 13.12 -13.38 -0.54
C GLN A 283 13.37 -12.11 0.29
N ASP A 284 13.77 -11.04 -0.38
CA ASP A 284 14.02 -9.71 0.13
C ASP A 284 13.86 -8.66 -0.98
N ASN A 285 14.07 -7.39 -0.67
CA ASN A 285 13.99 -6.31 -1.66
C ASN A 285 15.00 -6.48 -2.79
N LEU A 286 16.21 -6.94 -2.50
CA LEU A 286 17.25 -7.13 -3.52
C LEU A 286 16.88 -8.23 -4.53
N ASP A 287 16.29 -9.33 -4.05
CA ASP A 287 15.75 -10.37 -4.92
C ASP A 287 14.63 -9.82 -5.82
N GLY A 288 13.75 -8.97 -5.27
CA GLY A 288 12.70 -8.28 -6.02
C GLY A 288 13.25 -7.36 -7.11
N ILE A 289 14.28 -6.58 -6.81
CA ILE A 289 14.97 -5.71 -7.78
C ILE A 289 15.59 -6.54 -8.91
N LYS A 290 16.28 -7.63 -8.58
CA LYS A 290 16.90 -8.52 -9.58
C LYS A 290 15.87 -9.17 -10.50
N LYS A 291 14.76 -9.69 -9.93
CA LYS A 291 13.65 -10.25 -10.72
C LYS A 291 13.01 -9.22 -11.63
N THR A 292 12.92 -7.97 -11.18
CA THR A 292 12.43 -6.86 -12.01
C THR A 292 13.36 -6.60 -13.19
N ILE A 293 14.67 -6.50 -12.95
CA ILE A 293 15.67 -6.33 -14.01
C ILE A 293 15.69 -7.52 -14.97
N GLU A 294 15.49 -8.74 -14.48
CA GLU A 294 15.39 -9.94 -15.32
C GLU A 294 14.13 -9.88 -16.20
N ALA A 295 12.98 -9.50 -15.65
CA ALA A 295 11.75 -9.33 -16.40
C ALA A 295 11.86 -8.23 -17.48
N MET A 296 12.58 -7.15 -17.21
CA MET A 296 12.84 -6.07 -18.19
C MET A 296 13.70 -6.53 -19.36
N LYS A 297 14.57 -7.54 -19.16
CA LYS A 297 15.41 -8.11 -20.22
C LYS A 297 14.68 -9.14 -21.09
N GLU A 298 13.54 -9.64 -20.63
CA GLU A 298 12.68 -10.52 -21.40
C GLU A 298 11.91 -9.72 -22.46
N ASP A 299 11.36 -10.41 -23.46
CA ASP A 299 10.54 -9.76 -24.51
C ASP A 299 9.13 -9.47 -23.96
N THR A 300 9.05 -8.54 -23.01
CA THR A 300 7.83 -8.14 -22.33
C THR A 300 7.24 -6.89 -22.98
N HIS A 301 5.96 -6.95 -23.37
CA HIS A 301 5.22 -5.84 -23.96
C HIS A 301 4.00 -5.47 -23.12
N GLY A 302 4.22 -4.71 -22.05
CA GLY A 302 3.14 -4.35 -21.15
C GLY A 302 3.63 -3.76 -19.84
N LEU A 303 3.19 -4.31 -18.71
CA LEU A 303 3.45 -3.83 -17.37
C LEU A 303 4.27 -4.83 -16.55
N ILE A 304 5.35 -4.37 -15.94
CA ILE A 304 6.02 -5.09 -14.85
C ILE A 304 5.61 -4.40 -13.55
N PHE A 305 4.88 -5.09 -12.68
CA PHE A 305 4.41 -4.55 -11.42
C PHE A 305 5.11 -5.24 -10.26
N THR A 306 6.04 -4.53 -9.62
CA THR A 306 6.90 -5.05 -8.55
C THR A 306 6.46 -4.51 -7.20
N ASN A 307 6.29 -5.41 -6.21
CA ASN A 307 6.13 -5.07 -4.81
C ASN A 307 7.39 -5.45 -4.04
N LEU A 308 8.05 -4.46 -3.40
CA LEU A 308 9.21 -4.64 -2.53
C LEU A 308 8.74 -4.66 -1.07
N VAL A 309 8.86 -5.81 -0.41
CA VAL A 309 8.13 -6.11 0.83
C VAL A 309 8.83 -5.76 2.13
N ASP A 310 10.16 -5.60 2.14
CA ASP A 310 10.94 -5.44 3.38
C ASP A 310 10.68 -4.11 4.08
N PHE A 311 10.39 -3.05 3.31
CA PHE A 311 10.05 -1.74 3.84
C PHE A 311 8.94 -1.84 4.86
N ASP A 312 7.90 -2.58 4.53
CA ASP A 312 6.74 -2.82 5.38
C ASP A 312 7.03 -3.90 6.43
N THR A 313 7.38 -5.12 6.00
CA THR A 313 7.38 -6.31 6.87
C THR A 313 8.55 -6.36 7.84
N LEU A 314 9.74 -5.89 7.44
CA LEU A 314 10.93 -5.94 8.28
C LEU A 314 11.14 -4.65 9.07
N TYR A 315 10.77 -3.50 8.52
CA TYR A 315 11.13 -2.22 9.09
C TYR A 315 9.93 -1.39 9.55
N GLY A 316 8.91 -1.21 8.74
CA GLY A 316 7.72 -0.42 9.06
C GLY A 316 6.97 -0.96 10.27
N HIS A 317 6.45 -2.17 10.21
CA HIS A 317 5.74 -2.83 11.30
C HIS A 317 6.59 -3.07 12.56
N ARG A 318 7.90 -3.15 12.41
CA ARG A 318 8.86 -3.34 13.53
C ARG A 318 9.39 -2.04 14.09
N ARG A 319 8.99 -0.91 13.52
CA ARG A 319 9.45 0.43 13.95
C ARG A 319 10.98 0.59 13.91
N ASP A 320 11.63 -0.08 12.95
CA ASP A 320 13.06 0.00 12.70
C ASP A 320 13.39 1.09 11.67
N SER A 321 13.48 2.33 12.13
CA SER A 321 13.82 3.48 11.30
C SER A 321 15.21 3.38 10.66
N VAL A 322 16.17 2.76 11.34
CA VAL A 322 17.53 2.61 10.84
C VAL A 322 17.60 1.56 9.73
N GLY A 323 16.93 0.42 9.91
CA GLY A 323 16.79 -0.61 8.89
C GLY A 323 16.04 -0.10 7.67
N TYR A 324 14.96 0.67 7.88
CA TYR A 324 14.17 1.26 6.79
C TYR A 324 15.01 2.23 5.96
N LYS A 325 15.76 3.15 6.62
CA LYS A 325 16.71 4.05 5.96
C LYS A 325 17.69 3.26 5.10
N ARG A 326 18.34 2.25 5.67
CA ARG A 326 19.34 1.42 4.96
C ARG A 326 18.72 0.76 3.71
N ALA A 327 17.51 0.22 3.82
CA ALA A 327 16.82 -0.41 2.71
C ALA A 327 16.47 0.60 1.59
N LEU A 328 16.08 1.84 1.94
CA LEU A 328 15.84 2.90 0.96
C LEU A 328 17.13 3.34 0.26
N GLU A 329 18.22 3.51 1.01
CA GLU A 329 19.52 3.86 0.45
C GLU A 329 20.06 2.73 -0.43
N GLU A 330 19.82 1.47 -0.10
CA GLU A 330 20.13 0.31 -0.94
C GLU A 330 19.31 0.34 -2.25
N PHE A 331 18.01 0.58 -2.18
CA PHE A 331 17.16 0.73 -3.36
C PHE A 331 17.65 1.89 -4.25
N ASP A 332 17.95 3.04 -3.66
CA ASP A 332 18.46 4.21 -4.40
C ASP A 332 19.77 3.89 -5.13
N ASN A 333 20.65 3.11 -4.50
CA ASN A 333 21.91 2.66 -5.12
C ASN A 333 21.70 1.69 -6.30
N TRP A 334 20.60 0.91 -6.29
CA TRP A 334 20.22 0.01 -7.38
C TRP A 334 19.44 0.72 -8.51
N LEU A 335 18.91 1.90 -8.26
CA LEU A 335 18.09 2.64 -9.23
C LEU A 335 18.82 2.90 -10.58
N PRO A 336 20.12 3.26 -10.62
CA PRO A 336 20.86 3.38 -11.87
C PRO A 336 20.94 2.08 -12.69
N GLU A 337 21.02 0.92 -12.02
CA GLU A 337 21.06 -0.38 -12.72
C GLU A 337 19.67 -0.75 -13.28
N ILE A 338 18.58 -0.37 -12.59
CA ILE A 338 17.21 -0.50 -13.12
C ILE A 338 17.08 0.40 -14.36
N GLN A 339 17.46 1.68 -14.25
CA GLN A 339 17.38 2.64 -15.35
C GLN A 339 18.21 2.21 -16.56
N LYS A 340 19.39 1.62 -16.35
CA LYS A 340 20.24 1.09 -17.42
C LYS A 340 19.63 -0.13 -18.12
N ALA A 341 18.80 -0.91 -17.43
CA ALA A 341 18.09 -2.05 -18.01
C ALA A 341 16.87 -1.63 -18.84
N MET A 342 16.39 -0.39 -18.67
CA MET A 342 15.25 0.15 -19.43
C MET A 342 15.58 0.30 -20.93
N ARG A 343 14.59 0.01 -21.76
CA ARG A 343 14.58 0.37 -23.17
C ARG A 343 14.20 1.85 -23.33
N ASP A 344 14.48 2.41 -24.51
CA ASP A 344 14.23 3.83 -24.80
C ASP A 344 12.75 4.24 -24.71
N ASP A 345 11.84 3.30 -24.90
CA ASP A 345 10.38 3.48 -24.85
C ASP A 345 9.76 3.09 -23.49
N GLU A 346 10.56 2.65 -22.54
CA GLU A 346 10.07 2.27 -21.21
C GLU A 346 10.02 3.45 -20.23
N ILE A 347 9.08 3.34 -19.32
CA ILE A 347 8.86 4.31 -18.24
C ILE A 347 8.87 3.56 -16.91
N LEU A 348 9.64 4.07 -15.97
CA LEU A 348 9.66 3.61 -14.58
C LEU A 348 8.81 4.54 -13.71
N ILE A 349 7.84 3.99 -13.00
CA ILE A 349 7.07 4.68 -11.96
C ILE A 349 7.47 4.09 -10.61
N ILE A 350 7.94 4.95 -9.70
CA ILE A 350 8.27 4.59 -8.32
C ILE A 350 7.22 5.23 -7.42
N THR A 351 6.53 4.41 -6.63
CA THR A 351 5.46 4.86 -5.73
C THR A 351 5.38 3.97 -4.50
N ALA A 352 4.42 4.21 -3.62
CA ALA A 352 4.08 3.37 -2.48
C ALA A 352 2.59 3.00 -2.53
N ASP A 353 2.21 1.95 -1.83
CA ASP A 353 0.82 1.51 -1.67
C ASP A 353 0.16 2.09 -0.41
N HIS A 354 0.94 2.49 0.59
CA HIS A 354 0.51 3.16 1.82
C HIS A 354 1.71 3.80 2.54
N GLY A 355 1.45 4.54 3.61
CA GLY A 355 2.46 4.95 4.58
C GLY A 355 2.71 3.85 5.62
N ASN A 356 3.91 3.81 6.18
CA ASN A 356 4.24 2.98 7.34
C ASN A 356 5.38 3.64 8.12
N ASP A 357 5.06 4.73 8.82
CA ASP A 357 6.03 5.54 9.54
C ASP A 357 6.68 4.75 10.70
N PRO A 358 7.96 4.39 10.59
CA PRO A 358 8.63 3.58 11.59
C PRO A 358 8.89 4.30 12.92
N THR A 359 8.58 5.59 12.97
CA THR A 359 8.67 6.40 14.21
C THR A 359 7.32 6.58 14.89
N TYR A 360 6.23 6.15 14.23
CA TYR A 360 4.88 6.33 14.73
C TYR A 360 4.49 5.28 15.78
N LYS A 361 3.48 5.56 16.60
CA LYS A 361 2.96 4.64 17.63
C LYS A 361 2.36 3.37 17.00
N GLY A 362 2.30 2.31 17.79
CA GLY A 362 1.72 1.03 17.37
C GLY A 362 2.58 0.31 16.33
N SER A 363 1.98 -0.58 15.56
CA SER A 363 2.64 -1.37 14.50
C SER A 363 1.85 -1.39 13.20
N ASP A 364 0.84 -0.53 13.07
CA ASP A 364 -0.05 -0.45 11.91
C ASP A 364 0.52 0.50 10.84
N HIS A 365 0.00 0.42 9.62
CA HIS A 365 0.25 1.36 8.54
C HIS A 365 -0.22 2.77 8.90
N THR A 366 0.25 3.77 8.19
CA THR A 366 -0.10 5.18 8.42
C THR A 366 -0.75 5.80 7.19
N ARG A 367 -1.75 6.67 7.43
CA ARG A 367 -2.58 7.32 6.42
C ARG A 367 -1.84 8.52 5.83
N GLU A 368 -1.15 8.32 4.69
CA GLU A 368 -0.24 9.30 4.11
C GLU A 368 -0.46 9.51 2.61
N PHE A 369 0.01 10.66 2.10
CA PHE A 369 0.24 10.81 0.67
C PHE A 369 1.33 9.83 0.23
N ILE A 370 1.15 9.21 -0.93
CA ILE A 370 2.23 8.45 -1.57
C ILE A 370 2.99 9.33 -2.56
N PRO A 371 4.32 9.17 -2.68
CA PRO A 371 5.09 9.83 -3.73
C PRO A 371 4.83 9.16 -5.08
N ILE A 372 4.96 9.95 -6.15
CA ILE A 372 5.00 9.46 -7.52
C ILE A 372 6.26 10.04 -8.16
N LEU A 373 7.21 9.19 -8.50
CA LEU A 373 8.39 9.54 -9.28
C LEU A 373 8.34 8.80 -10.60
N VAL A 374 8.56 9.52 -11.71
CA VAL A 374 8.52 8.94 -13.04
C VAL A 374 9.78 9.28 -13.79
N CYS A 375 10.45 8.29 -14.35
CA CYS A 375 11.62 8.50 -15.18
C CYS A 375 11.61 7.58 -16.42
N GLY A 376 12.33 7.99 -17.44
CA GLY A 376 12.44 7.33 -18.74
C GLY A 376 12.91 8.33 -19.79
N LYS A 377 13.39 7.85 -20.94
CA LYS A 377 13.95 8.72 -21.97
C LYS A 377 12.91 9.68 -22.58
N SER A 378 11.64 9.26 -22.63
CA SER A 378 10.51 10.05 -23.13
C SER A 378 9.82 10.90 -22.07
N VAL A 379 10.26 10.82 -20.79
CA VAL A 379 9.62 11.51 -19.68
C VAL A 379 10.14 12.94 -19.54
N LYS A 380 9.22 13.91 -19.51
CA LYS A 380 9.53 15.32 -19.24
C LYS A 380 9.77 15.55 -17.74
N PRO A 381 10.75 16.39 -17.39
CA PRO A 381 10.93 16.85 -16.02
C PRO A 381 9.81 17.84 -15.63
N VAL A 382 8.75 17.35 -14.99
CA VAL A 382 7.58 18.16 -14.65
C VAL A 382 7.02 17.81 -13.27
N ASN A 383 6.53 18.83 -12.56
CA ASN A 383 5.75 18.63 -11.36
C ASN A 383 4.29 18.31 -11.72
N ILE A 384 3.85 17.07 -11.51
CA ILE A 384 2.48 16.63 -11.75
C ILE A 384 1.53 16.99 -10.60
N GLY A 385 2.02 17.67 -9.56
CA GLY A 385 1.23 18.15 -8.44
C GLY A 385 0.71 17.05 -7.52
N THR A 386 -0.44 17.31 -6.88
CA THR A 386 -1.13 16.33 -6.05
C THR A 386 -2.25 15.68 -6.85
N ARG A 387 -2.15 14.37 -7.07
CA ARG A 387 -3.16 13.58 -7.75
C ARG A 387 -4.31 13.28 -6.80
N LYS A 388 -5.53 13.19 -7.35
CA LYS A 388 -6.77 13.09 -6.56
C LYS A 388 -7.00 11.70 -5.99
N THR A 389 -6.35 10.68 -6.54
CA THR A 389 -6.47 9.28 -6.15
C THR A 389 -5.23 8.51 -6.61
N PHE A 390 -4.91 7.40 -5.97
CA PHE A 390 -3.88 6.47 -6.46
C PHE A 390 -4.27 5.89 -7.83
N ALA A 391 -5.57 5.82 -8.15
CA ALA A 391 -6.08 5.33 -9.42
C ALA A 391 -5.65 6.17 -10.64
N ASP A 392 -5.16 7.41 -10.43
CA ASP A 392 -4.59 8.22 -11.50
C ASP A 392 -3.33 7.54 -12.10
N ILE A 393 -2.66 6.64 -11.34
CA ILE A 393 -1.56 5.80 -11.84
C ILE A 393 -2.09 4.79 -12.86
N ALA A 394 -3.17 4.05 -12.53
CA ALA A 394 -3.81 3.13 -13.48
C ALA A 394 -4.25 3.84 -14.75
N ALA A 395 -4.93 4.97 -14.60
CA ALA A 395 -5.39 5.79 -15.73
C ALA A 395 -4.23 6.17 -16.66
N THR A 396 -3.07 6.50 -16.08
CA THR A 396 -1.87 6.87 -16.83
C THR A 396 -1.25 5.67 -17.55
N VAL A 397 -1.11 4.54 -16.87
CA VAL A 397 -0.58 3.30 -17.46
C VAL A 397 -1.46 2.81 -18.61
N GLU A 398 -2.78 2.85 -18.44
CA GLU A 398 -3.74 2.46 -19.49
C GLU A 398 -3.68 3.41 -20.69
N GLU A 399 -3.58 4.71 -20.48
CA GLU A 399 -3.43 5.66 -21.59
C GLU A 399 -2.13 5.40 -22.38
N ILE A 400 -1.04 5.12 -21.69
CA ILE A 400 0.25 4.82 -22.32
C ILE A 400 0.20 3.49 -23.09
N LEU A 401 -0.33 2.42 -22.49
CA LEU A 401 -0.25 1.06 -23.04
C LEU A 401 -1.41 0.70 -23.98
N LEU A 402 -2.59 1.31 -23.80
CA LEU A 402 -3.80 1.01 -24.57
C LEU A 402 -4.22 2.17 -25.48
N GLY A 403 -3.66 3.36 -25.30
CA GLY A 403 -4.08 4.57 -26.01
C GLY A 403 -5.47 5.07 -25.58
N THR A 404 -5.98 4.62 -24.44
CA THR A 404 -7.31 5.00 -23.93
C THR A 404 -7.17 6.25 -23.08
N GLU A 405 -7.76 7.36 -23.52
CA GLU A 405 -7.79 8.59 -22.71
C GLU A 405 -8.65 8.41 -21.47
N ASN A 406 -8.05 8.45 -20.30
CA ASN A 406 -8.71 8.25 -19.01
C ASN A 406 -8.65 9.52 -18.16
N LYS A 407 -9.77 9.82 -17.48
CA LYS A 407 -9.83 10.92 -16.52
C LYS A 407 -8.85 10.65 -15.35
N GLY A 408 -8.02 11.64 -15.03
CA GLY A 408 -7.02 11.53 -13.97
C GLY A 408 -5.63 11.13 -14.47
N SER A 409 -5.52 10.62 -15.70
CA SER A 409 -4.23 10.34 -16.32
C SER A 409 -3.35 11.59 -16.39
N PHE A 410 -2.08 11.41 -16.10
CA PHE A 410 -1.03 12.43 -16.28
C PHE A 410 -0.06 12.08 -17.45
N ALA A 411 -0.43 11.13 -18.32
CA ALA A 411 0.39 10.70 -19.46
C ALA A 411 0.79 11.88 -20.35
N LYS A 412 -0.17 12.74 -20.71
CA LYS A 412 0.07 13.93 -21.55
C LYS A 412 0.94 15.01 -20.89
N GLU A 413 0.98 15.02 -19.54
CA GLU A 413 1.84 15.93 -18.78
C GLU A 413 3.29 15.47 -18.83
N ILE A 414 3.53 14.16 -18.74
CA ILE A 414 4.87 13.57 -18.59
C ILE A 414 5.51 13.13 -19.90
N LEU A 415 4.73 12.90 -20.98
CA LEU A 415 5.28 12.47 -22.27
C LEU A 415 5.55 13.63 -23.21
N SER A 416 6.64 13.51 -23.99
CA SER A 416 7.06 14.48 -25.00
C SER A 416 6.30 14.30 -26.31
#